data_2c2c55ee07e8a57ba4bf11818d4adfb9
#
_entry.id   2c2c55ee07e8a57ba4bf11818d4adfb9
#
_cell.length_a   1.000
_cell.length_b   1.000
_cell.length_c   1.000
_cell.angle_alpha   90.00
_cell.angle_beta   90.00
_cell.angle_gamma   90.00
#
_symmetry.space_group_name_H-M   'P 1'
#
loop_
_entity.id
_entity.type
_entity.pdbx_description
1 polymer ?
#
loop_
_entity_poly.entity_id
_entity_poly.type
_entity_poly.pdbx_seq_one_letter_code
_entity_poly.pdbx_strand_id
1 'polypeptide(L)'
;MKRRPLHIFLLLLTVALAACAGEVNLLDETKLQDTSLLSGDPCEAPCWNGITPGETTYRDAKLILGSDNRYKISDESEAEGEEPGRVFSFAEGENQPCCQMISRDGETISSFMLQLAPQISFGPAFDKFGEPRYIIGQAVSEEQAYAVSVYPEAPMVIYAFVAGGEQGNVSVDNKIIALSYMAPSEMQHLLTCARLHEWKGFVSLATYAGAEEFDYVGSGVGDEKICPEG
;
A
#
# COMPACT_ATOMS: atom_id res chain seq x y z
N MET A 1 -57.33 -20.31 6.98
CA MET A 1 -56.49 -19.28 7.60
C MET A 1 -55.18 -19.15 6.79
N LYS A 2 -55.00 -18.03 6.06
CA LYS A 2 -53.90 -17.79 5.12
C LYS A 2 -52.64 -17.28 5.85
N ARG A 3 -51.62 -18.09 5.97
CA ARG A 3 -50.28 -17.68 6.51
C ARG A 3 -49.24 -17.69 5.39
N ARG A 4 -49.28 -16.76 4.45
CA ARG A 4 -48.32 -16.72 3.33
C ARG A 4 -47.67 -15.39 2.94
N PRO A 5 -47.75 -14.24 3.64
CA PRO A 5 -46.96 -13.08 3.26
C PRO A 5 -45.67 -12.86 4.07
N LEU A 6 -45.47 -13.53 5.21
CA LEU A 6 -44.34 -13.19 6.10
C LEU A 6 -42.97 -13.65 5.58
N HIS A 7 -42.93 -14.79 4.87
CA HIS A 7 -41.67 -15.33 4.34
C HIS A 7 -41.12 -14.58 3.12
N ILE A 8 -42.01 -13.99 2.31
CA ILE A 8 -41.60 -13.20 1.12
C ILE A 8 -40.98 -11.86 1.56
N PHE A 9 -41.48 -11.28 2.63
CA PHE A 9 -40.93 -10.00 3.16
C PHE A 9 -39.54 -10.19 3.82
N LEU A 10 -39.30 -11.34 4.45
CA LEU A 10 -37.99 -11.68 5.04
C LEU A 10 -36.95 -11.94 3.97
N LEU A 11 -37.31 -12.55 2.84
CA LEU A 11 -36.42 -12.84 1.74
C LEU A 11 -35.99 -11.58 0.96
N LEU A 12 -36.89 -10.59 0.87
CA LEU A 12 -36.60 -9.29 0.25
C LEU A 12 -35.68 -8.41 1.11
N LEU A 13 -35.72 -8.57 2.44
CA LEU A 13 -34.89 -7.81 3.36
C LEU A 13 -33.44 -8.29 3.35
N THR A 14 -33.19 -9.58 3.08
CA THR A 14 -31.82 -10.14 3.03
C THR A 14 -31.08 -9.77 1.74
N VAL A 15 -31.78 -9.50 0.64
CA VAL A 15 -31.15 -9.06 -0.62
C VAL A 15 -30.71 -7.60 -0.56
N ALA A 16 -31.37 -6.77 0.25
CA ALA A 16 -31.02 -5.34 0.36
C ALA A 16 -29.74 -5.06 1.18
N LEU A 17 -29.28 -6.01 1.98
CA LEU A 17 -28.06 -5.85 2.80
C LEU A 17 -26.76 -6.22 2.07
N ALA A 18 -26.83 -6.86 0.91
CA ALA A 18 -25.66 -7.24 0.11
C ALA A 18 -25.17 -6.13 -0.86
N ALA A 19 -25.89 -4.98 -0.95
CA ALA A 19 -25.62 -3.95 -1.95
C ALA A 19 -24.75 -2.78 -1.44
N CYS A 20 -24.13 -2.86 -0.26
CA CYS A 20 -23.36 -1.75 0.32
C CYS A 20 -21.85 -1.99 0.44
N ALA A 21 -21.29 -3.00 -0.20
CA ALA A 21 -19.86 -3.01 -0.43
C ALA A 21 -19.63 -2.16 -1.69
N GLY A 22 -19.28 -0.87 -1.50
CA GLY A 22 -18.87 -0.01 -2.61
C GLY A 22 -17.72 -0.68 -3.36
N GLU A 23 -17.76 -0.62 -4.70
CA GLU A 23 -16.63 -1.11 -5.50
C GLU A 23 -15.36 -0.38 -5.10
N VAL A 24 -14.31 -1.14 -4.80
CA VAL A 24 -13.00 -0.56 -4.53
C VAL A 24 -12.51 0.08 -5.82
N ASN A 25 -12.28 1.39 -5.80
CA ASN A 25 -11.68 2.11 -6.93
C ASN A 25 -10.19 2.34 -6.63
N LEU A 26 -9.32 1.61 -7.33
CA LEU A 26 -7.88 1.75 -7.19
C LEU A 26 -7.33 3.04 -7.84
N LEU A 27 -8.05 3.65 -8.77
CA LEU A 27 -7.69 4.91 -9.43
C LEU A 27 -8.40 6.09 -8.74
N ASP A 28 -8.11 6.31 -7.46
CA ASP A 28 -8.74 7.34 -6.64
C ASP A 28 -7.96 8.67 -6.70
N GLU A 29 -8.51 9.66 -7.39
CA GLU A 29 -7.95 11.01 -7.54
C GLU A 29 -7.94 11.83 -6.23
N THR A 30 -8.61 11.36 -5.18
CA THR A 30 -8.64 12.04 -3.87
C THR A 30 -7.47 11.65 -2.96
N LYS A 31 -6.63 10.73 -3.40
CA LYS A 31 -5.42 10.32 -2.69
C LYS A 31 -4.33 11.39 -2.78
N LEU A 32 -3.20 11.14 -2.17
CA LEU A 32 -2.06 12.06 -2.08
C LEU A 32 -1.59 12.51 -3.47
N GLN A 33 -1.55 13.82 -3.69
CA GLN A 33 -1.04 14.44 -4.89
C GLN A 33 0.49 14.58 -4.78
N ASP A 34 1.22 13.53 -5.13
CA ASP A 34 2.67 13.49 -4.96
C ASP A 34 3.40 12.93 -6.18
N THR A 35 4.47 13.59 -6.56
CA THR A 35 5.36 13.21 -7.66
C THR A 35 6.83 13.12 -7.24
N SER A 36 7.11 13.17 -5.94
CA SER A 36 8.45 13.18 -5.36
C SER A 36 9.27 11.94 -5.71
N LEU A 37 8.61 10.79 -5.93
CA LEU A 37 9.26 9.59 -6.45
C LEU A 37 10.13 9.89 -7.68
N LEU A 38 9.62 10.71 -8.60
CA LEU A 38 10.31 11.04 -9.84
C LEU A 38 11.23 12.25 -9.70
N SER A 39 10.76 13.31 -9.03
CA SER A 39 11.54 14.56 -8.88
C SER A 39 12.72 14.41 -7.93
N GLY A 40 12.61 13.55 -6.90
CA GLY A 40 13.58 13.46 -5.81
C GLY A 40 13.60 14.68 -4.89
N ASP A 41 12.54 15.50 -4.90
CA ASP A 41 12.42 16.71 -4.08
C ASP A 41 11.40 16.47 -2.94
N PRO A 42 11.74 16.76 -1.68
CA PRO A 42 12.98 17.37 -1.16
C PRO A 42 14.12 16.36 -0.92
N CYS A 43 13.92 15.07 -1.16
CA CYS A 43 14.92 14.03 -0.96
C CYS A 43 14.62 12.80 -1.84
N GLU A 44 15.69 12.06 -2.19
CA GLU A 44 15.59 10.84 -2.99
C GLU A 44 15.08 9.65 -2.16
N ALA A 45 14.38 8.69 -2.84
CA ALA A 45 13.91 7.44 -2.21
C ALA A 45 15.06 6.68 -1.51
N PRO A 46 14.82 6.12 -0.31
CA PRO A 46 13.55 5.93 0.38
C PRO A 46 13.13 7.09 1.30
N CYS A 47 13.62 8.29 1.08
CA CYS A 47 13.19 9.48 1.80
C CYS A 47 11.93 10.09 1.14
N TRP A 48 10.98 10.55 1.94
CA TRP A 48 9.83 11.31 1.50
C TRP A 48 9.55 12.47 2.47
N ASN A 49 9.44 13.68 1.94
CA ASN A 49 9.19 14.91 2.72
C ASN A 49 10.16 15.10 3.90
N GLY A 50 11.42 14.64 3.76
CA GLY A 50 12.44 14.68 4.82
C GLY A 50 12.32 13.56 5.85
N ILE A 51 11.46 12.57 5.63
CA ILE A 51 11.27 11.41 6.50
C ILE A 51 11.95 10.20 5.85
N THR A 52 12.95 9.61 6.51
CA THR A 52 13.67 8.42 6.06
C THR A 52 13.41 7.27 7.05
N PRO A 53 12.86 6.13 6.60
CA PRO A 53 12.67 4.96 7.45
C PRO A 53 14.02 4.44 7.99
N GLY A 54 14.03 4.06 9.27
CA GLY A 54 15.23 3.63 9.97
C GLY A 54 16.10 4.77 10.53
N GLU A 55 15.81 6.04 10.19
CA GLU A 55 16.58 7.21 10.63
C GLU A 55 15.69 8.24 11.36
N THR A 56 14.53 8.57 10.81
CA THR A 56 13.64 9.59 11.36
C THR A 56 12.84 9.03 12.54
N THR A 57 12.85 9.77 13.67
CA THR A 57 12.06 9.35 14.82
C THR A 57 10.56 9.54 14.58
N TYR A 58 9.73 8.73 15.26
CA TYR A 58 8.27 8.87 15.23
C TYR A 58 7.80 10.29 15.58
N ARG A 59 8.45 10.88 16.58
CA ARG A 59 8.17 12.25 17.01
C ARG A 59 8.50 13.26 15.91
N ASP A 60 9.67 13.14 15.28
CA ASP A 60 10.11 14.09 14.26
C ASP A 60 9.25 13.96 12.99
N ALA A 61 8.88 12.75 12.60
CA ALA A 61 7.95 12.54 11.50
C ALA A 61 6.61 13.26 11.74
N LYS A 62 6.04 13.15 12.96
CA LYS A 62 4.83 13.90 13.33
C LYS A 62 5.04 15.41 13.31
N LEU A 63 6.20 15.91 13.74
CA LEU A 63 6.51 17.34 13.70
C LEU A 63 6.66 17.84 12.26
N ILE A 64 7.34 17.08 11.39
CA ILE A 64 7.50 17.42 9.97
C ILE A 64 6.13 17.55 9.30
N LEU A 65 5.28 16.51 9.40
CA LEU A 65 3.95 16.53 8.79
C LEU A 65 3.01 17.55 9.45
N GLY A 66 3.04 17.66 10.77
CA GLY A 66 2.19 18.60 11.50
C GLY A 66 2.58 20.08 11.30
N SER A 67 3.81 20.38 10.85
CA SER A 67 4.25 21.73 10.50
C SER A 67 3.85 22.15 9.09
N ASP A 68 3.49 21.21 8.23
CA ASP A 68 3.04 21.46 6.86
C ASP A 68 1.51 21.47 6.81
N ASN A 69 0.94 22.64 6.53
CA ASN A 69 -0.51 22.84 6.47
C ASN A 69 -1.23 21.99 5.40
N ARG A 70 -0.50 21.35 4.50
CA ARG A 70 -1.07 20.44 3.51
C ARG A 70 -1.58 19.15 4.14
N TYR A 71 -0.99 18.72 5.28
CA TYR A 71 -1.29 17.44 5.88
C TYR A 71 -2.08 17.58 7.18
N LYS A 72 -2.99 16.63 7.38
CA LYS A 72 -3.74 16.45 8.62
C LYS A 72 -3.44 15.07 9.17
N ILE A 73 -2.84 15.02 10.35
CA ILE A 73 -2.63 13.78 11.08
C ILE A 73 -3.95 13.39 11.74
N SER A 74 -4.34 12.14 11.57
CA SER A 74 -5.51 11.50 12.18
C SER A 74 -5.10 10.14 12.74
N ASP A 75 -5.96 9.55 13.56
CA ASP A 75 -5.88 8.18 14.04
C ASP A 75 -4.46 7.76 14.45
N GLU A 76 -4.14 8.01 15.70
CA GLU A 76 -2.95 7.45 16.34
C GLU A 76 -3.37 6.22 17.11
N SER A 77 -2.70 5.08 16.86
CA SER A 77 -2.91 3.85 17.60
C SER A 77 -1.58 3.31 18.10
N GLU A 78 -1.62 2.71 19.28
CA GLU A 78 -0.56 1.83 19.76
C GLU A 78 -0.87 0.43 19.24
N ALA A 79 0.13 -0.25 18.70
CA ALA A 79 -0.06 -1.63 18.31
C ALA A 79 -0.10 -2.52 19.55
N GLU A 80 -1.03 -3.44 19.59
CA GLU A 80 -1.09 -4.47 20.61
C GLU A 80 0.02 -5.50 20.31
N GLY A 81 0.97 -5.67 21.24
CA GLY A 81 2.08 -6.62 21.11
C GLY A 81 3.06 -6.52 22.29
N GLU A 82 4.09 -7.35 22.28
CA GLU A 82 5.16 -7.31 23.30
C GLU A 82 6.06 -6.06 23.15
N GLU A 83 6.09 -5.45 21.98
CA GLU A 83 6.80 -4.19 21.72
C GLU A 83 5.81 -3.05 21.50
N PRO A 84 6.13 -1.82 21.97
CA PRO A 84 5.23 -0.67 21.90
C PRO A 84 5.21 -0.03 20.50
N GLY A 85 4.79 -0.78 19.49
CA GLY A 85 4.67 -0.25 18.15
C GLY A 85 3.65 0.89 18.06
N ARG A 86 3.86 1.83 17.15
CA ARG A 86 2.99 2.99 16.92
C ARG A 86 2.69 3.18 15.45
N VAL A 87 1.46 3.61 15.19
CA VAL A 87 1.01 3.97 13.85
C VAL A 87 0.26 5.29 13.93
N PHE A 88 0.50 6.17 12.98
CA PHE A 88 -0.43 7.26 12.72
C PHE A 88 -0.78 7.33 11.23
N SER A 89 -2.02 7.75 10.97
CA SER A 89 -2.51 8.01 9.63
C SER A 89 -2.52 9.50 9.34
N PHE A 90 -2.46 9.87 8.07
CA PHE A 90 -2.59 11.26 7.64
C PHE A 90 -3.27 11.36 6.28
N ALA A 91 -3.75 12.56 5.98
CA ALA A 91 -4.39 12.91 4.72
C ALA A 91 -3.84 14.22 4.18
N GLU A 92 -4.00 14.46 2.90
CA GLU A 92 -3.82 15.78 2.29
C GLU A 92 -5.13 16.58 2.36
N GLY A 93 -5.08 17.77 2.97
CA GLY A 93 -6.23 18.65 3.11
C GLY A 93 -7.38 18.04 3.92
N GLU A 94 -8.58 18.09 3.35
CA GLU A 94 -9.82 17.55 3.95
C GLU A 94 -10.16 16.14 3.44
N ASN A 95 -9.25 15.50 2.70
CA ASN A 95 -9.46 14.16 2.17
C ASN A 95 -9.48 13.10 3.29
N GLN A 96 -9.97 11.91 2.95
CA GLN A 96 -9.88 10.76 3.87
C GLN A 96 -8.42 10.33 4.04
N PRO A 97 -8.03 9.82 5.21
CA PRO A 97 -6.69 9.28 5.42
C PRO A 97 -6.29 8.29 4.33
N CYS A 98 -5.15 8.54 3.71
CA CYS A 98 -4.61 7.73 2.63
C CYS A 98 -3.29 7.06 2.99
N CYS A 99 -2.68 7.56 4.03
CA CYS A 99 -1.27 7.38 4.23
C CYS A 99 -1.00 7.04 5.69
N GLN A 100 0.03 6.21 5.93
CA GLN A 100 0.35 5.71 7.25
C GLN A 100 1.86 5.76 7.49
N MET A 101 2.25 6.13 8.70
CA MET A 101 3.60 6.02 9.24
C MET A 101 3.60 4.97 10.35
N ILE A 102 4.54 4.04 10.29
CA ILE A 102 4.63 2.88 11.17
C ILE A 102 5.98 2.91 11.89
N SER A 103 5.95 2.73 13.19
CA SER A 103 7.12 2.52 14.04
C SER A 103 6.92 1.21 14.81
N ARG A 104 7.79 0.22 14.59
CA ARG A 104 7.70 -1.07 15.29
C ARG A 104 8.17 -0.99 16.73
N ASP A 105 9.22 -0.20 16.97
CA ASP A 105 9.82 0.01 18.30
C ASP A 105 9.17 1.18 19.07
N GLY A 106 8.22 1.89 18.44
CA GLY A 106 7.61 3.09 19.00
C GLY A 106 8.51 4.33 18.98
N GLU A 107 9.74 4.23 18.53
CA GLU A 107 10.74 5.30 18.55
C GLU A 107 11.11 5.78 17.14
N THR A 108 11.42 4.86 16.21
CA THR A 108 11.89 5.18 14.86
C THR A 108 10.88 4.74 13.82
N ILE A 109 10.66 5.54 12.77
CA ILE A 109 9.82 5.12 11.63
C ILE A 109 10.47 3.91 10.97
N SER A 110 9.80 2.76 11.01
CA SER A 110 10.26 1.53 10.37
C SER A 110 9.82 1.44 8.91
N SER A 111 8.63 1.94 8.62
CA SER A 111 8.09 1.99 7.26
C SER A 111 6.96 3.02 7.16
N PHE A 112 6.61 3.37 5.93
CA PHE A 112 5.39 4.11 5.66
C PHE A 112 4.82 3.79 4.29
N MET A 113 3.50 3.97 4.17
CA MET A 113 2.75 3.77 2.95
C MET A 113 2.05 5.06 2.53
N LEU A 114 2.16 5.39 1.26
CA LEU A 114 1.53 6.53 0.61
C LEU A 114 0.61 6.00 -0.48
N GLN A 115 -0.72 6.16 -0.33
CA GLN A 115 -1.65 5.94 -1.43
C GLN A 115 -1.68 7.21 -2.29
N LEU A 116 -1.39 7.07 -3.57
CA LEU A 116 -1.23 8.17 -4.49
C LEU A 116 -2.42 8.33 -5.42
N ALA A 117 -2.76 9.57 -5.74
CA ALA A 117 -3.56 9.85 -6.93
C ALA A 117 -2.80 9.37 -8.18
N PRO A 118 -3.49 8.82 -9.19
CA PRO A 118 -2.86 8.11 -10.32
C PRO A 118 -2.23 9.06 -11.36
N GLN A 119 -1.36 9.98 -10.90
CA GLN A 119 -0.74 11.01 -11.75
C GLN A 119 0.46 10.50 -12.55
N ILE A 120 1.28 9.64 -11.93
CA ILE A 120 2.50 9.12 -12.54
C ILE A 120 2.31 7.70 -13.04
N SER A 121 2.99 7.38 -14.15
CA SER A 121 3.02 6.03 -14.72
C SER A 121 4.28 5.30 -14.28
N PHE A 122 4.27 3.98 -14.41
CA PHE A 122 5.36 3.11 -13.98
C PHE A 122 6.65 3.31 -14.82
N GLY A 123 6.50 3.65 -16.13
CA GLY A 123 7.63 3.82 -17.03
C GLY A 123 8.71 4.80 -16.54
N PRO A 124 8.38 6.06 -16.21
CA PRO A 124 9.35 7.00 -15.63
C PRO A 124 10.03 6.53 -14.36
N ALA A 125 9.32 5.77 -13.49
CA ALA A 125 9.94 5.17 -12.31
C ALA A 125 10.90 4.05 -12.70
N PHE A 126 10.52 3.21 -13.68
CA PHE A 126 11.37 2.18 -14.25
C PHE A 126 12.64 2.78 -14.90
N ASP A 127 12.54 3.90 -15.62
CA ASP A 127 13.68 4.60 -16.19
C ASP A 127 14.64 5.15 -15.12
N LYS A 128 14.08 5.62 -13.99
CA LYS A 128 14.85 6.18 -12.88
C LYS A 128 15.53 5.13 -12.00
N PHE A 129 14.81 4.06 -11.64
CA PHE A 129 15.25 3.06 -10.64
C PHE A 129 15.71 1.74 -11.28
N GLY A 130 15.49 1.56 -12.59
CA GLY A 130 15.77 0.31 -13.29
C GLY A 130 14.68 -0.75 -13.08
N GLU A 131 15.03 -2.00 -13.39
CA GLU A 131 14.14 -3.13 -13.23
C GLU A 131 13.92 -3.43 -11.73
N PRO A 132 12.66 -3.71 -11.30
CA PRO A 132 12.45 -4.24 -9.96
C PRO A 132 13.10 -5.61 -9.86
N ARG A 133 13.59 -5.95 -8.69
CA ARG A 133 14.18 -7.28 -8.48
C ARG A 133 13.11 -8.35 -8.38
N TYR A 134 11.99 -8.00 -7.71
CA TYR A 134 10.87 -8.91 -7.51
C TYR A 134 9.54 -8.21 -7.80
N ILE A 135 8.52 -9.02 -8.05
CA ILE A 135 7.17 -8.55 -8.34
C ILE A 135 6.13 -9.56 -7.84
N ILE A 136 4.93 -9.05 -7.52
CA ILE A 136 3.74 -9.83 -7.22
C ILE A 136 2.57 -9.24 -8.01
N GLY A 137 1.69 -10.06 -8.55
CA GLY A 137 0.42 -9.67 -9.15
C GLY A 137 -0.74 -9.97 -8.21
N GLN A 138 -1.57 -8.97 -7.91
CA GLN A 138 -2.73 -9.11 -7.04
C GLN A 138 -3.99 -8.62 -7.75
N ALA A 139 -4.93 -9.54 -8.01
CA ALA A 139 -6.25 -9.18 -8.51
C ALA A 139 -7.16 -8.71 -7.35
N VAL A 140 -7.93 -7.64 -7.59
CA VAL A 140 -8.91 -7.09 -6.65
C VAL A 140 -10.32 -7.39 -7.13
N SER A 141 -10.53 -7.33 -8.45
CA SER A 141 -11.78 -7.69 -9.11
C SER A 141 -11.50 -8.23 -10.51
N GLU A 142 -12.55 -8.54 -11.28
CA GLU A 142 -12.40 -8.92 -12.69
C GLU A 142 -11.82 -7.80 -13.56
N GLU A 143 -11.97 -6.53 -13.14
CA GLU A 143 -11.53 -5.36 -13.88
C GLU A 143 -10.29 -4.69 -13.31
N GLN A 144 -9.99 -4.89 -12.04
CA GLN A 144 -8.95 -4.18 -11.32
C GLN A 144 -7.96 -5.13 -10.64
N ALA A 145 -6.71 -4.84 -10.82
CA ALA A 145 -5.60 -5.49 -10.15
C ALA A 145 -4.47 -4.49 -9.91
N TYR A 146 -3.45 -4.90 -9.20
CA TYR A 146 -2.20 -4.14 -9.10
C TYR A 146 -0.99 -5.08 -9.14
N ALA A 147 0.11 -4.54 -9.64
CA ALA A 147 1.43 -5.13 -9.57
C ALA A 147 2.22 -4.47 -8.44
N VAL A 148 2.86 -5.28 -7.62
CA VAL A 148 3.69 -4.86 -6.47
C VAL A 148 5.14 -5.11 -6.85
N SER A 149 5.88 -4.05 -7.18
CA SER A 149 7.27 -4.10 -7.64
C SER A 149 8.21 -3.75 -6.50
N VAL A 150 9.17 -4.64 -6.18
CA VAL A 150 10.07 -4.53 -5.02
C VAL A 150 11.47 -4.13 -5.49
N TYR A 151 11.99 -3.05 -4.90
CA TYR A 151 13.31 -2.47 -5.15
C TYR A 151 14.18 -2.51 -3.89
N PRO A 152 14.90 -3.61 -3.64
CA PRO A 152 15.66 -3.78 -2.40
C PRO A 152 16.78 -2.75 -2.19
N GLU A 153 17.41 -2.30 -3.28
CA GLU A 153 18.54 -1.35 -3.26
C GLU A 153 18.10 0.09 -2.89
N ALA A 154 16.84 0.42 -3.15
CA ALA A 154 16.21 1.69 -2.74
C ALA A 154 15.08 1.44 -1.76
N PRO A 155 15.23 0.65 -0.69
CA PRO A 155 14.22 -0.04 0.14
C PRO A 155 12.79 0.46 -0.04
N MET A 156 12.20 0.17 -1.20
CA MET A 156 10.85 0.62 -1.56
C MET A 156 10.05 -0.43 -2.33
N VAL A 157 8.74 -0.25 -2.27
CA VAL A 157 7.76 -1.04 -3.00
C VAL A 157 6.85 -0.09 -3.77
N ILE A 158 6.66 -0.33 -5.06
CA ILE A 158 5.79 0.44 -5.94
C ILE A 158 4.56 -0.40 -6.29
N TYR A 159 3.37 0.16 -6.07
CA TYR A 159 2.09 -0.45 -6.44
C TYR A 159 1.58 0.23 -7.71
N ALA A 160 1.45 -0.53 -8.79
CA ALA A 160 0.98 -0.04 -10.07
C ALA A 160 -0.36 -0.69 -10.44
N PHE A 161 -1.37 0.12 -10.77
CA PHE A 161 -2.68 -0.33 -11.20
C PHE A 161 -2.58 -1.12 -12.53
N VAL A 162 -3.29 -2.23 -12.60
CA VAL A 162 -3.41 -3.06 -13.81
C VAL A 162 -4.90 -3.22 -14.14
N ALA A 163 -5.31 -2.73 -15.31
CA ALA A 163 -6.66 -2.92 -15.82
C ALA A 163 -6.85 -4.35 -16.35
N GLY A 164 -8.08 -4.88 -16.22
CA GLY A 164 -8.44 -6.22 -16.67
C GLY A 164 -8.16 -7.31 -15.65
N GLY A 165 -8.02 -6.94 -14.36
CA GLY A 165 -7.85 -7.88 -13.28
C GLY A 165 -6.64 -8.79 -13.50
N GLU A 166 -6.79 -10.08 -13.22
CA GLU A 166 -5.72 -11.08 -13.40
C GLU A 166 -5.28 -11.24 -14.87
N GLN A 167 -6.16 -10.92 -15.83
CA GLN A 167 -5.88 -11.03 -17.28
C GLN A 167 -5.14 -9.80 -17.82
N GLY A 168 -4.98 -8.75 -17.01
CA GLY A 168 -4.27 -7.53 -17.40
C GLY A 168 -2.78 -7.76 -17.62
N ASN A 169 -2.12 -6.73 -18.13
CA ASN A 169 -0.68 -6.76 -18.39
C ASN A 169 0.06 -5.73 -17.55
N VAL A 170 1.20 -6.12 -17.01
CA VAL A 170 2.17 -5.18 -16.45
C VAL A 170 2.81 -4.40 -17.60
N SER A 171 2.80 -3.07 -17.52
CA SER A 171 3.32 -2.20 -18.58
C SER A 171 3.84 -0.88 -18.02
N VAL A 172 4.59 -0.16 -18.84
CA VAL A 172 5.09 1.18 -18.52
C VAL A 172 3.98 2.22 -18.33
N ASP A 173 2.79 1.98 -18.89
CA ASP A 173 1.65 2.89 -18.81
C ASP A 173 0.80 2.69 -17.53
N ASN A 174 1.04 1.61 -16.78
CA ASN A 174 0.34 1.36 -15.53
C ASN A 174 0.52 2.52 -14.56
N LYS A 175 -0.58 3.02 -13.99
CA LYS A 175 -0.55 4.13 -13.04
C LYS A 175 -0.05 3.67 -11.68
N ILE A 176 0.91 4.39 -11.10
CA ILE A 176 1.32 4.17 -9.72
C ILE A 176 0.21 4.69 -8.81
N ILE A 177 -0.26 3.83 -7.92
CA ILE A 177 -1.37 4.08 -6.99
C ILE A 177 -0.93 4.07 -5.53
N ALA A 178 0.23 3.51 -5.22
CA ALA A 178 0.81 3.60 -3.88
C ALA A 178 2.32 3.37 -3.92
N LEU A 179 2.98 3.85 -2.87
CA LEU A 179 4.39 3.61 -2.55
C LEU A 179 4.50 3.15 -1.11
N SER A 180 5.43 2.25 -0.85
CA SER A 180 5.89 1.97 0.51
C SER A 180 7.39 2.15 0.57
N TYR A 181 7.86 2.93 1.53
CA TYR A 181 9.26 3.06 1.88
C TYR A 181 9.50 2.38 3.22
N MET A 182 10.64 1.75 3.37
CA MET A 182 10.92 0.97 4.56
C MET A 182 12.40 1.03 4.97
N ALA A 183 12.66 0.81 6.25
CA ALA A 183 14.02 0.65 6.74
C ALA A 183 14.68 -0.58 6.07
N PRO A 184 16.03 -0.59 5.93
CA PRO A 184 16.73 -1.76 5.35
C PRO A 184 16.43 -3.08 6.06
N SER A 185 16.22 -3.06 7.38
CA SER A 185 15.84 -4.24 8.16
C SER A 185 14.46 -4.77 7.78
N GLU A 186 13.49 -3.85 7.54
CA GLU A 186 12.14 -4.21 7.11
C GLU A 186 12.14 -4.79 5.69
N MET A 187 12.93 -4.20 4.78
CA MET A 187 13.13 -4.77 3.44
C MET A 187 13.75 -6.17 3.52
N GLN A 188 14.75 -6.37 4.36
CA GLN A 188 15.36 -7.70 4.55
C GLN A 188 14.35 -8.70 5.10
N HIS A 189 13.50 -8.29 6.05
CA HIS A 189 12.43 -9.13 6.56
C HIS A 189 11.41 -9.48 5.47
N LEU A 190 10.99 -8.51 4.68
CA LEU A 190 10.14 -8.72 3.51
C LEU A 190 10.71 -9.78 2.57
N LEU A 191 11.98 -9.64 2.19
CA LEU A 191 12.66 -10.56 1.26
C LEU A 191 12.80 -11.98 1.82
N THR A 192 12.82 -12.12 3.15
CA THR A 192 12.94 -13.42 3.83
C THR A 192 11.58 -14.10 3.95
N CYS A 193 10.51 -13.34 4.19
CA CYS A 193 9.21 -13.88 4.55
C CYS A 193 8.20 -13.91 3.40
N ALA A 194 8.31 -13.00 2.42
CA ALA A 194 7.35 -12.95 1.32
C ALA A 194 7.70 -13.94 0.20
N ARG A 195 6.67 -14.53 -0.41
CA ARG A 195 6.81 -15.29 -1.65
C ARG A 195 6.78 -14.33 -2.83
N LEU A 196 7.92 -14.04 -3.40
CA LEU A 196 8.11 -13.08 -4.48
C LEU A 196 8.47 -13.80 -5.78
N HIS A 197 7.93 -13.32 -6.91
CA HIS A 197 8.42 -13.70 -8.23
C HIS A 197 9.60 -12.83 -8.62
N GLU A 198 10.61 -13.42 -9.25
CA GLU A 198 11.63 -12.64 -9.93
C GLU A 198 11.00 -11.87 -11.11
N TRP A 199 11.51 -10.68 -11.36
CA TRP A 199 11.08 -9.88 -12.50
C TRP A 199 11.37 -10.60 -13.83
N LYS A 200 10.36 -10.67 -14.71
CA LYS A 200 10.42 -11.32 -16.03
C LYS A 200 10.03 -10.37 -17.16
N GLY A 201 10.00 -9.06 -16.88
CA GLY A 201 9.62 -8.05 -17.84
C GLY A 201 8.12 -7.69 -17.82
N PHE A 202 7.73 -6.89 -18.78
CA PHE A 202 6.37 -6.44 -18.99
C PHE A 202 5.54 -7.55 -19.65
N VAL A 203 4.93 -8.38 -18.84
CA VAL A 203 4.15 -9.56 -19.24
C VAL A 203 2.77 -9.56 -18.57
N SER A 204 1.94 -10.56 -18.86
CA SER A 204 0.64 -10.73 -18.19
C SER A 204 0.81 -10.82 -16.68
N LEU A 205 -0.09 -10.17 -15.95
CA LEU A 205 -0.13 -10.17 -14.49
C LEU A 205 -0.25 -11.60 -13.93
N ALA A 206 -0.97 -12.50 -14.65
CA ALA A 206 -1.09 -13.90 -14.28
C ALA A 206 0.26 -14.63 -14.14
N THR A 207 1.32 -14.12 -14.80
CA THR A 207 2.70 -14.66 -14.63
C THR A 207 3.24 -14.43 -13.24
N TYR A 208 2.73 -13.42 -12.55
CA TYR A 208 3.12 -12.96 -11.21
C TYR A 208 2.05 -13.20 -10.15
N ALA A 209 0.94 -13.84 -10.52
CA ALA A 209 -0.12 -14.24 -9.60
C ALA A 209 0.28 -15.48 -8.78
N GLY A 210 -0.42 -15.70 -7.65
CA GLY A 210 -0.24 -16.89 -6.83
C GLY A 210 0.92 -16.80 -5.83
N ALA A 211 1.53 -15.63 -5.64
CA ALA A 211 2.24 -15.34 -4.41
C ALA A 211 1.17 -15.25 -3.31
N GLU A 212 1.22 -16.15 -2.33
CA GLU A 212 0.31 -16.09 -1.19
C GLU A 212 0.49 -14.75 -0.48
N GLU A 213 -0.64 -14.20 -0.07
CA GLU A 213 -0.89 -12.91 0.56
C GLU A 213 0.36 -12.15 1.03
N PHE A 214 0.57 -11.02 0.40
CA PHE A 214 1.53 -10.00 0.80
C PHE A 214 0.88 -9.16 1.91
N ASP A 215 0.71 -9.76 3.09
CA ASP A 215 0.09 -9.14 4.25
C ASP A 215 1.00 -8.12 4.95
N TYR A 216 2.24 -7.99 4.47
CA TYR A 216 3.27 -7.22 5.16
C TYR A 216 3.01 -5.71 5.24
N VAL A 217 2.34 -5.12 4.26
CA VAL A 217 2.16 -3.66 4.18
C VAL A 217 0.85 -3.18 4.81
N GLY A 218 0.03 -4.06 5.31
CA GLY A 218 -1.27 -3.72 5.89
C GLY A 218 -1.55 -4.29 7.26
N SER A 219 -0.81 -5.29 7.67
CA SER A 219 -0.97 -5.90 8.99
C SER A 219 -0.19 -5.11 10.02
N GLY A 220 -0.88 -4.74 11.05
CA GLY A 220 -0.38 -3.93 12.15
C GLY A 220 0.93 -4.42 12.73
N VAL A 221 1.62 -3.48 13.31
CA VAL A 221 2.72 -3.68 14.25
C VAL A 221 2.33 -4.76 15.25
N GLY A 222 3.08 -5.84 15.37
CA GLY A 222 2.94 -6.75 16.51
C GLY A 222 2.94 -8.25 16.28
N ASP A 223 2.95 -8.74 15.05
CA ASP A 223 3.02 -10.19 14.83
C ASP A 223 4.39 -10.64 14.31
N GLU A 224 5.16 -11.24 15.20
CA GLU A 224 6.43 -11.93 14.92
C GLU A 224 6.26 -13.19 14.03
N LYS A 225 5.05 -13.48 13.55
CA LYS A 225 4.67 -14.72 12.88
C LYS A 225 4.19 -14.58 11.44
N ILE A 226 4.72 -13.63 10.67
CA ILE A 226 4.28 -13.44 9.27
C ILE A 226 5.25 -14.07 8.26
N CYS A 227 6.19 -14.86 8.69
CA CYS A 227 6.86 -15.76 7.76
C CYS A 227 6.00 -16.99 7.57
N PRO A 228 5.49 -17.31 6.36
CA PRO A 228 4.84 -18.59 6.11
C PRO A 228 5.79 -19.71 6.50
N GLU A 229 5.32 -20.62 7.35
CA GLU A 229 6.05 -21.84 7.64
C GLU A 229 6.25 -22.57 6.31
N GLY A 230 7.52 -22.72 5.87
CA GLY A 230 7.94 -23.31 4.60
C GLY A 230 7.64 -24.80 4.46
#